data_c8ff3e187fea6021689852fa4071e69b
#
_entry.id   c8ff3e187fea6021689852fa4071e69b
#
_cell.length_a   1.000
_cell.length_b   1.000
_cell.length_c   1.000
_cell.angle_alpha   90.00
_cell.angle_beta   90.00
_cell.angle_gamma   90.00
#
_symmetry.space_group_name_H-M   'P 1'
#
loop_
_entity.id
_entity.type
_entity.pdbx_description
1 polymer ?
#
loop_
_entity_poly.entity_id
_entity_poly.type
_entity_poly.pdbx_seq_one_letter_code
_entity_poly.pdbx_strand_id
1 'polypeptide(L)'
;MNTQSPKRPHLVVLSGAGMSAESGLSTFRDSDGLWAGHDVQEVASIEGWYRDPQCVLDFYNQRRREFVGAEPNEGHRLLSRLEDYYRVTIVTQNVDDLHERAGSSRVIHLHGELMKNRSVRDPFTTYPAEGATRELHVGDLAPDGTQLRPFIVWFGEEVPEMIPAIEATEEADLFLVIGTSLEVYPAAGLLGYVPAKAPVYCIDPKPVRSSYRPDLIHIQAGAVAGMRNLYARLTEGR
;
A
#
# COMPACT_ATOMS: atom_id res chain seq x y z
N MET A 1 17.40 24.85 30.14
CA MET A 1 16.08 24.20 30.14
C MET A 1 15.87 23.67 28.71
N ASN A 2 15.98 22.36 28.52
CA ASN A 2 15.80 21.72 27.23
C ASN A 2 14.28 21.62 26.97
N THR A 3 13.70 22.58 26.30
CA THR A 3 12.33 22.51 25.82
C THR A 3 12.28 21.55 24.63
N GLN A 4 12.23 20.25 24.90
CA GLN A 4 11.82 19.31 23.85
C GLN A 4 10.40 19.71 23.43
N SER A 5 10.25 20.07 22.15
CA SER A 5 8.92 20.24 21.54
C SER A 5 8.09 18.99 21.85
N PRO A 6 6.81 19.13 22.22
CA PRO A 6 5.98 17.97 22.53
C PRO A 6 6.01 16.99 21.34
N LYS A 7 6.30 15.72 21.61
CA LYS A 7 6.36 14.66 20.59
C LYS A 7 4.97 14.57 19.94
N ARG A 8 4.90 14.80 18.63
CA ARG A 8 3.63 14.64 17.88
C ARG A 8 3.10 13.22 18.04
N PRO A 9 1.79 13.00 18.24
CA PRO A 9 1.21 11.66 18.30
C PRO A 9 1.49 10.89 17.00
N HIS A 10 1.62 9.58 17.08
CA HIS A 10 1.91 8.74 15.94
C HIS A 10 0.60 8.20 15.31
N LEU A 11 0.32 8.65 14.11
CA LEU A 11 -0.72 8.10 13.24
C LEU A 11 -0.11 7.04 12.32
N VAL A 12 -0.57 5.81 12.43
CA VAL A 12 -0.23 4.74 11.47
C VAL A 12 -1.43 4.47 10.58
N VAL A 13 -1.20 4.38 9.28
CA VAL A 13 -2.23 4.18 8.26
C VAL A 13 -1.96 2.88 7.53
N LEU A 14 -2.93 1.96 7.53
CA LEU A 14 -2.95 0.79 6.64
C LEU A 14 -3.83 1.10 5.44
N SER A 15 -3.24 1.29 4.27
CA SER A 15 -3.98 1.57 3.04
C SER A 15 -3.99 0.38 2.08
N GLY A 16 -5.08 0.25 1.34
CA GLY A 16 -5.25 -0.73 0.26
C GLY A 16 -5.77 -0.07 -1.02
N ALA A 17 -6.09 -0.88 -2.03
CA ALA A 17 -6.39 -0.42 -3.39
C ALA A 17 -7.58 0.56 -3.47
N GLY A 18 -8.53 0.50 -2.55
CA GLY A 18 -9.62 1.47 -2.45
C GLY A 18 -9.16 2.89 -2.18
N MET A 19 -7.95 3.10 -1.64
CA MET A 19 -7.33 4.41 -1.49
C MET A 19 -7.05 5.08 -2.84
N SER A 20 -6.67 4.29 -3.84
CA SER A 20 -6.29 4.76 -5.19
C SER A 20 -7.43 4.63 -6.22
N ALA A 21 -8.60 4.10 -5.83
CA ALA A 21 -9.74 3.92 -6.73
C ALA A 21 -10.22 5.26 -7.32
N GLU A 22 -10.32 6.31 -6.51
CA GLU A 22 -10.70 7.66 -6.96
C GLU A 22 -9.57 8.40 -7.71
N SER A 23 -8.41 7.78 -7.86
CA SER A 23 -7.33 8.19 -8.77
C SER A 23 -7.40 7.49 -10.14
N GLY A 24 -8.43 6.66 -10.35
CA GLY A 24 -8.65 5.92 -11.61
C GLY A 24 -7.93 4.57 -11.69
N LEU A 25 -7.33 4.09 -10.59
CA LEU A 25 -6.70 2.78 -10.56
C LEU A 25 -7.70 1.70 -10.15
N SER A 26 -7.68 0.58 -10.87
CA SER A 26 -8.54 -0.59 -10.58
C SER A 26 -8.24 -1.16 -9.20
N THR A 27 -9.27 -1.49 -8.43
CA THR A 27 -9.10 -2.18 -7.16
C THR A 27 -8.73 -3.64 -7.39
N PHE A 28 -8.02 -4.23 -6.42
CA PHE A 28 -7.51 -5.62 -6.51
C PHE A 28 -8.62 -6.69 -6.62
N ARG A 29 -9.86 -6.38 -6.21
CA ARG A 29 -11.02 -7.27 -6.32
C ARG A 29 -12.19 -6.53 -6.93
N ASP A 30 -12.26 -6.54 -8.25
CA ASP A 30 -13.52 -6.40 -8.94
C ASP A 30 -14.37 -7.65 -8.66
N SER A 31 -15.70 -7.57 -8.86
CA SER A 31 -16.72 -8.49 -8.32
C SER A 31 -16.46 -10.00 -8.44
N ASP A 32 -15.47 -10.44 -9.22
CA ASP A 32 -15.27 -11.84 -9.60
C ASP A 32 -13.90 -12.42 -9.16
N GLY A 33 -13.16 -11.76 -8.26
CA GLY A 33 -11.84 -12.22 -7.81
C GLY A 33 -10.73 -12.04 -8.83
N LEU A 34 -11.00 -11.31 -9.90
CA LEU A 34 -10.03 -10.97 -10.94
C LEU A 34 -9.33 -9.66 -10.59
N TRP A 35 -8.03 -9.57 -10.91
CA TRP A 35 -7.30 -8.32 -10.92
C TRP A 35 -7.17 -7.84 -12.37
N ALA A 36 -7.90 -6.76 -12.66
CA ALA A 36 -7.93 -6.19 -14.02
C ALA A 36 -8.19 -7.23 -15.13
N GLY A 37 -9.13 -8.12 -14.87
CA GLY A 37 -9.54 -9.16 -15.82
C GLY A 37 -8.69 -10.44 -15.86
N HIS A 38 -7.64 -10.54 -15.02
CA HIS A 38 -6.76 -11.70 -14.92
C HIS A 38 -6.96 -12.46 -13.61
N ASP A 39 -6.81 -13.77 -13.64
CA ASP A 39 -6.74 -14.57 -12.40
C ASP A 39 -5.51 -14.14 -11.60
N VAL A 40 -5.74 -13.80 -10.34
CA VAL A 40 -4.68 -13.38 -9.41
C VAL A 40 -3.58 -14.44 -9.29
N GLN A 41 -3.95 -15.73 -9.32
CA GLN A 41 -2.98 -16.82 -9.25
C GLN A 41 -2.09 -16.94 -10.51
N GLU A 42 -2.56 -16.42 -11.64
CA GLU A 42 -1.77 -16.42 -12.89
C GLU A 42 -0.76 -15.27 -12.91
N VAL A 43 -1.14 -14.08 -12.44
CA VAL A 43 -0.34 -12.86 -12.64
C VAL A 43 0.29 -12.31 -11.37
N ALA A 44 -0.12 -12.76 -10.19
CA ALA A 44 0.37 -12.24 -8.91
C ALA A 44 0.78 -13.34 -7.92
N SER A 45 1.20 -14.51 -8.40
CA SER A 45 1.77 -15.57 -7.59
C SER A 45 3.14 -16.03 -8.10
N ILE A 46 3.94 -16.62 -7.21
CA ILE A 46 5.22 -17.19 -7.58
C ILE A 46 5.05 -18.40 -8.52
N GLU A 47 3.97 -19.16 -8.37
CA GLU A 47 3.61 -20.27 -9.25
C GLU A 47 3.25 -19.78 -10.65
N GLY A 48 2.51 -18.66 -10.75
CA GLY A 48 2.21 -18.01 -12.05
C GLY A 48 3.48 -17.58 -12.76
N TRP A 49 4.43 -17.00 -12.05
CA TRP A 49 5.74 -16.64 -12.57
C TRP A 49 6.50 -17.82 -13.14
N TYR A 50 6.56 -18.95 -12.43
CA TYR A 50 7.26 -20.15 -12.92
C TYR A 50 6.56 -20.82 -14.09
N ARG A 51 5.23 -20.66 -14.21
CA ARG A 51 4.44 -21.24 -15.28
C ARG A 51 4.55 -20.46 -16.58
N ASP A 52 4.41 -19.14 -16.53
CA ASP A 52 4.44 -18.25 -17.67
C ASP A 52 4.99 -16.86 -17.31
N PRO A 53 6.31 -16.72 -17.27
CA PRO A 53 6.94 -15.43 -16.95
C PRO A 53 6.55 -14.31 -17.92
N GLN A 54 6.31 -14.63 -19.21
CA GLN A 54 5.94 -13.61 -20.19
C GLN A 54 4.56 -13.05 -19.91
N CYS A 55 3.58 -13.89 -19.60
CA CYS A 55 2.24 -13.45 -19.21
C CYS A 55 2.28 -12.51 -17.99
N VAL A 56 3.08 -12.86 -16.98
CA VAL A 56 3.26 -12.02 -15.80
C VAL A 56 3.91 -10.68 -16.15
N LEU A 57 4.97 -10.68 -16.96
CA LEU A 57 5.64 -9.45 -17.40
C LEU A 57 4.69 -8.55 -18.20
N ASP A 58 3.93 -9.11 -19.14
CA ASP A 58 2.97 -8.37 -19.97
C ASP A 58 1.89 -7.71 -19.09
N PHE A 59 1.38 -8.43 -18.09
CA PHE A 59 0.44 -7.89 -17.10
C PHE A 59 1.02 -6.67 -16.37
N TYR A 60 2.23 -6.78 -15.82
CA TYR A 60 2.84 -5.66 -15.08
C TYR A 60 3.28 -4.51 -16.00
N ASN A 61 3.69 -4.78 -17.23
CA ASN A 61 3.94 -3.75 -18.24
C ASN A 61 2.67 -2.95 -18.54
N GLN A 62 1.52 -3.62 -18.69
CA GLN A 62 0.23 -2.95 -18.83
C GLN A 62 -0.10 -2.09 -17.60
N ARG A 63 0.07 -2.63 -16.40
CA ARG A 63 -0.14 -1.85 -15.16
C ARG A 63 0.72 -0.60 -15.11
N ARG A 64 2.00 -0.69 -15.49
CA ARG A 64 2.90 0.47 -15.54
C ARG A 64 2.40 1.56 -16.47
N ARG A 65 1.86 1.20 -17.63
CA ARG A 65 1.27 2.17 -18.57
C ARG A 65 0.09 2.91 -17.96
N GLU A 66 -0.75 2.22 -17.20
CA GLU A 66 -1.91 2.81 -16.53
C GLU A 66 -1.51 3.72 -15.36
N PHE A 67 -0.48 3.34 -14.61
CA PHE A 67 0.00 4.12 -13.47
C PHE A 67 0.60 5.48 -13.85
N VAL A 68 1.23 5.58 -15.03
CA VAL A 68 1.86 6.83 -15.48
C VAL A 68 0.87 8.00 -15.55
N GLY A 69 -0.39 7.73 -15.86
CA GLY A 69 -1.45 8.76 -15.96
C GLY A 69 -2.23 9.01 -14.67
N ALA A 70 -2.04 8.20 -13.62
CA ALA A 70 -2.77 8.36 -12.39
C ALA A 70 -2.20 9.50 -11.54
N GLU A 71 -3.10 10.29 -10.91
CA GLU A 71 -2.70 11.38 -10.03
C GLU A 71 -3.19 11.12 -8.59
N PRO A 72 -2.42 11.55 -7.56
CA PRO A 72 -2.88 11.45 -6.19
C PRO A 72 -4.24 12.16 -6.03
N ASN A 73 -5.21 11.48 -5.44
CA ASN A 73 -6.48 12.09 -5.11
C ASN A 73 -6.39 12.94 -3.82
N GLU A 74 -7.47 13.59 -3.45
CA GLU A 74 -7.49 14.46 -2.26
C GLU A 74 -7.26 13.69 -0.97
N GLY A 75 -7.68 12.41 -0.88
CA GLY A 75 -7.41 11.57 0.28
C GLY A 75 -5.92 11.41 0.54
N HIS A 76 -5.11 11.14 -0.50
CA HIS A 76 -3.65 11.09 -0.39
C HIS A 76 -3.07 12.43 0.11
N ARG A 77 -3.54 13.57 -0.45
CA ARG A 77 -3.07 14.89 -0.03
C ARG A 77 -3.46 15.24 1.40
N LEU A 78 -4.64 14.80 1.86
CA LEU A 78 -5.06 15.01 3.25
C LEU A 78 -4.22 14.17 4.23
N LEU A 79 -3.83 12.94 3.87
CA LEU A 79 -2.89 12.15 4.67
C LEU A 79 -1.54 12.84 4.82
N SER A 80 -0.97 13.34 3.73
CA SER A 80 0.28 14.13 3.77
C SER A 80 0.13 15.38 4.66
N ARG A 81 -0.97 16.13 4.56
CA ARG A 81 -1.22 17.31 5.41
C ARG A 81 -1.37 16.97 6.90
N LEU A 82 -1.76 15.75 7.28
CA LEU A 82 -1.78 15.35 8.67
C LEU A 82 -0.38 15.32 9.30
N GLU A 83 0.68 15.32 8.51
CA GLU A 83 2.06 15.43 9.00
C GLU A 83 2.35 16.76 9.70
N ASP A 84 1.54 17.79 9.48
CA ASP A 84 1.62 19.04 10.24
C ASP A 84 1.27 18.85 11.73
N TYR A 85 0.43 17.84 12.04
CA TYR A 85 -0.12 17.60 13.37
C TYR A 85 0.37 16.30 14.00
N TYR A 86 0.70 15.29 13.20
CA TYR A 86 1.06 13.93 13.60
C TYR A 86 2.43 13.53 13.03
N ARG A 87 3.08 12.59 13.66
CA ARG A 87 4.06 11.74 13.00
C ARG A 87 3.25 10.70 12.21
N VAL A 88 3.24 10.76 10.89
CA VAL A 88 2.48 9.84 10.05
C VAL A 88 3.40 8.74 9.52
N THR A 89 2.98 7.49 9.60
CA THR A 89 3.59 6.36 8.89
C THR A 89 2.50 5.66 8.09
N ILE A 90 2.67 5.61 6.78
CA ILE A 90 1.77 4.89 5.90
C ILE A 90 2.35 3.49 5.66
N VAL A 91 1.57 2.47 5.93
CA VAL A 91 1.80 1.08 5.56
C VAL A 91 0.84 0.78 4.44
N THR A 92 1.34 0.59 3.23
CA THR A 92 0.47 0.38 2.06
C THR A 92 0.58 -1.02 1.48
N GLN A 93 -0.56 -1.58 1.10
CA GLN A 93 -0.65 -2.78 0.27
C GLN A 93 -0.55 -2.43 -1.22
N ASN A 94 -0.66 -1.14 -1.55
CA ASN A 94 -0.59 -0.66 -2.92
C ASN A 94 0.85 -0.69 -3.42
N VAL A 95 0.96 -0.87 -4.73
CA VAL A 95 2.24 -0.88 -5.44
C VAL A 95 2.47 0.42 -6.23
N ASP A 96 1.50 1.36 -6.13
CA ASP A 96 1.61 2.70 -6.69
C ASP A 96 2.42 3.64 -5.78
N ASP A 97 2.86 4.77 -6.32
CA ASP A 97 3.64 5.82 -5.66
C ASP A 97 2.79 7.05 -5.29
N LEU A 98 1.45 6.91 -5.24
CA LEU A 98 0.55 8.04 -5.07
C LEU A 98 0.65 8.69 -3.68
N HIS A 99 1.03 7.97 -2.65
CA HIS A 99 1.29 8.51 -1.33
C HIS A 99 2.52 9.45 -1.34
N GLU A 100 3.62 9.00 -1.93
CA GLU A 100 4.86 9.79 -2.09
C GLU A 100 4.61 11.02 -2.96
N ARG A 101 3.94 10.84 -4.09
CA ARG A 101 3.60 11.95 -5.00
C ARG A 101 2.64 12.96 -4.38
N ALA A 102 1.86 12.56 -3.38
CA ALA A 102 1.05 13.46 -2.57
C ALA A 102 1.85 14.20 -1.49
N GLY A 103 3.11 13.80 -1.25
CA GLY A 103 4.01 14.40 -0.29
C GLY A 103 4.12 13.68 1.05
N SER A 104 3.62 12.45 1.18
CA SER A 104 3.81 11.64 2.40
C SER A 104 5.29 11.30 2.59
N SER A 105 5.82 11.55 3.80
CA SER A 105 7.26 11.47 4.07
C SER A 105 7.74 10.07 4.48
N ARG A 106 6.85 9.22 4.96
CA ARG A 106 7.18 7.85 5.40
C ARG A 106 6.13 6.86 4.93
N VAL A 107 6.51 6.08 3.92
CA VAL A 107 5.67 5.02 3.32
C VAL A 107 6.41 3.69 3.39
N ILE A 108 5.72 2.63 3.84
CA ILE A 108 6.20 1.25 3.88
C ILE A 108 5.35 0.45 2.90
N HIS A 109 5.96 -0.05 1.83
CA HIS A 109 5.29 -0.82 0.79
C HIS A 109 5.33 -2.32 1.09
N LEU A 110 4.26 -2.88 1.64
CA LEU A 110 4.19 -4.31 1.99
C LEU A 110 4.35 -5.23 0.77
N HIS A 111 3.84 -4.79 -0.38
CA HIS A 111 3.81 -5.62 -1.58
C HIS A 111 4.75 -5.14 -2.69
N GLY A 112 5.73 -4.31 -2.33
CA GLY A 112 6.70 -3.76 -3.28
C GLY A 112 6.19 -2.54 -4.05
N GLU A 113 6.91 -2.16 -5.09
CA GLU A 113 6.72 -0.93 -5.84
C GLU A 113 6.79 -1.20 -7.35
N LEU A 114 5.71 -0.87 -8.07
CA LEU A 114 5.57 -1.19 -9.48
C LEU A 114 6.60 -0.50 -10.38
N MET A 115 7.02 0.71 -9.99
CA MET A 115 8.01 1.49 -10.74
C MET A 115 9.46 1.13 -10.38
N LYS A 116 9.66 -0.03 -9.76
CA LYS A 116 10.98 -0.63 -9.52
C LYS A 116 11.04 -2.04 -10.10
N ASN A 117 12.26 -2.47 -10.41
CA ASN A 117 12.60 -3.82 -10.83
C ASN A 117 13.56 -4.45 -9.82
N ARG A 118 13.65 -5.77 -9.81
CA ARG A 118 14.69 -6.53 -9.12
C ARG A 118 15.13 -7.74 -9.95
N SER A 119 16.24 -8.34 -9.59
CA SER A 119 16.59 -9.65 -10.15
C SER A 119 15.73 -10.75 -9.53
N VAL A 120 15.59 -11.87 -10.22
CA VAL A 120 14.95 -13.07 -9.63
C VAL A 120 15.79 -13.68 -8.49
N ARG A 121 17.10 -13.41 -8.45
CA ARG A 121 18.02 -13.94 -7.45
C ARG A 121 18.12 -13.06 -6.21
N ASP A 122 18.22 -11.73 -6.40
CA ASP A 122 18.40 -10.78 -5.31
C ASP A 122 17.08 -10.02 -5.04
N PRO A 123 16.40 -10.32 -3.91
CA PRO A 123 15.17 -9.66 -3.56
C PRO A 123 15.36 -8.26 -2.97
N PHE A 124 16.56 -7.84 -2.65
CA PHE A 124 16.85 -6.61 -1.91
C PHE A 124 17.34 -5.46 -2.80
N THR A 125 18.12 -5.77 -3.84
CA THR A 125 18.60 -4.73 -4.76
C THR A 125 17.55 -4.39 -5.79
N THR A 126 17.15 -3.11 -5.81
CA THR A 126 16.13 -2.61 -6.74
C THR A 126 16.74 -1.67 -7.77
N TYR A 127 16.11 -1.63 -8.95
CA TYR A 127 16.45 -0.77 -10.08
C TYR A 127 15.22 0.02 -10.50
N PRO A 128 15.33 1.31 -10.87
CA PRO A 128 14.20 2.07 -11.40
C PRO A 128 13.61 1.41 -12.65
N ALA A 129 12.29 1.40 -12.77
CA ALA A 129 11.60 0.98 -13.99
C ALA A 129 11.41 2.18 -14.92
N GLU A 130 12.47 2.55 -15.65
CA GLU A 130 12.50 3.72 -16.54
C GLU A 130 13.25 3.41 -17.85
N GLY A 131 13.06 4.25 -18.86
CA GLY A 131 13.69 4.05 -20.16
C GLY A 131 13.39 2.66 -20.72
N ALA A 132 14.43 1.92 -21.09
CA ALA A 132 14.34 0.57 -21.64
C ALA A 132 13.87 -0.49 -20.62
N THR A 133 14.02 -0.23 -19.30
CA THR A 133 13.61 -1.17 -18.25
C THR A 133 12.21 -0.88 -17.70
N ARG A 134 11.48 0.08 -18.26
CA ARG A 134 10.09 0.36 -17.90
C ARG A 134 9.17 -0.79 -18.27
N GLU A 135 9.35 -1.38 -19.43
CA GLU A 135 8.70 -2.60 -19.86
C GLU A 135 9.73 -3.74 -19.90
N LEU A 136 9.37 -4.86 -19.28
CA LEU A 136 10.25 -6.02 -19.16
C LEU A 136 9.78 -7.15 -20.04
N HIS A 137 10.72 -7.88 -20.61
CA HIS A 137 10.52 -9.08 -21.41
C HIS A 137 11.39 -10.23 -20.89
N VAL A 138 11.01 -11.44 -21.23
CA VAL A 138 11.88 -12.60 -20.96
C VAL A 138 13.19 -12.42 -21.72
N GLY A 139 14.30 -12.52 -20.99
CA GLY A 139 15.66 -12.26 -21.51
C GLY A 139 16.25 -10.92 -21.07
N ASP A 140 15.47 -10.01 -20.48
CA ASP A 140 16.00 -8.79 -19.87
C ASP A 140 16.71 -9.14 -18.56
N LEU A 141 18.03 -8.93 -18.51
CA LEU A 141 18.87 -9.39 -17.42
C LEU A 141 19.26 -8.23 -16.49
N ALA A 142 19.28 -8.55 -15.19
CA ALA A 142 19.87 -7.70 -14.17
C ALA A 142 21.41 -7.75 -14.26
N PRO A 143 22.13 -6.84 -13.58
CA PRO A 143 23.60 -6.85 -13.54
C PRO A 143 24.22 -8.16 -13.01
N ASP A 144 23.47 -8.95 -12.25
CA ASP A 144 23.90 -10.28 -11.77
C ASP A 144 23.72 -11.40 -12.81
N GLY A 145 23.28 -11.07 -14.03
CA GLY A 145 23.09 -12.00 -15.14
C GLY A 145 21.79 -12.81 -15.06
N THR A 146 20.90 -12.52 -14.12
CA THR A 146 19.61 -13.21 -14.01
C THR A 146 18.44 -12.35 -14.50
N GLN A 147 17.30 -12.98 -14.77
CA GLN A 147 16.10 -12.31 -15.30
C GLN A 147 15.66 -11.17 -14.37
N LEU A 148 15.37 -10.00 -14.95
CA LEU A 148 14.66 -8.92 -14.30
C LEU A 148 13.18 -9.25 -14.15
N ARG A 149 12.60 -8.85 -13.03
CA ARG A 149 11.16 -8.89 -12.76
C ARG A 149 10.72 -7.60 -12.07
N PRO A 150 9.41 -7.26 -12.07
CA PRO A 150 8.88 -6.18 -11.23
C PRO A 150 9.21 -6.40 -9.75
N PHE A 151 9.52 -5.32 -9.03
CA PHE A 151 9.71 -5.36 -7.58
C PHE A 151 8.36 -5.44 -6.86
N ILE A 152 7.71 -6.59 -7.01
CA ILE A 152 6.41 -6.90 -6.40
C ILE A 152 6.57 -8.14 -5.53
N VAL A 153 5.93 -8.15 -4.37
CA VAL A 153 5.77 -9.33 -3.52
C VAL A 153 4.52 -10.08 -3.99
N TRP A 154 4.71 -11.29 -4.51
CA TRP A 154 3.63 -12.13 -5.00
C TRP A 154 3.12 -13.07 -3.93
N PHE A 155 1.91 -13.60 -4.12
CA PHE A 155 1.42 -14.70 -3.29
C PHE A 155 2.41 -15.87 -3.34
N GLY A 156 2.70 -16.45 -2.15
CA GLY A 156 3.73 -17.48 -1.99
C GLY A 156 5.13 -16.94 -1.67
N GLU A 157 5.36 -15.62 -1.73
CA GLU A 157 6.61 -15.00 -1.30
C GLU A 157 6.49 -14.42 0.13
N GLU A 158 7.63 -14.30 0.81
CA GLU A 158 7.72 -13.59 2.07
C GLU A 158 7.46 -12.09 1.87
N VAL A 159 6.91 -11.44 2.90
CA VAL A 159 6.65 -9.98 2.93
C VAL A 159 7.66 -9.33 3.88
N PRO A 160 8.85 -8.93 3.41
CA PRO A 160 9.93 -8.45 4.29
C PRO A 160 9.53 -7.20 5.09
N GLU A 161 8.73 -6.33 4.49
CA GLU A 161 8.29 -5.08 5.08
C GLU A 161 7.24 -5.25 6.21
N MET A 162 6.86 -6.49 6.53
CA MET A 162 6.00 -6.73 7.71
C MET A 162 6.69 -6.40 9.03
N ILE A 163 8.01 -6.60 9.14
CA ILE A 163 8.74 -6.30 10.38
C ILE A 163 8.67 -4.79 10.69
N PRO A 164 9.13 -3.88 9.81
CA PRO A 164 9.03 -2.44 10.08
C PRO A 164 7.57 -1.94 10.17
N ALA A 165 6.62 -2.61 9.49
CA ALA A 165 5.20 -2.28 9.61
C ALA A 165 4.64 -2.65 11.00
N ILE A 166 5.04 -3.78 11.57
CA ILE A 166 4.67 -4.19 12.94
C ILE A 166 5.25 -3.20 13.94
N GLU A 167 6.56 -2.91 13.86
CA GLU A 167 7.22 -1.95 14.74
C GLU A 167 6.53 -0.58 14.74
N ALA A 168 6.18 -0.07 13.56
CA ALA A 168 5.44 1.18 13.44
C ALA A 168 4.05 1.08 14.07
N THR A 169 3.37 -0.06 13.89
CA THR A 169 2.00 -0.28 14.40
C THR A 169 1.97 -0.37 15.93
N GLU A 170 2.95 -1.02 16.55
CA GLU A 170 3.07 -1.13 18.01
C GLU A 170 3.29 0.24 18.69
N GLU A 171 3.83 1.21 17.96
CA GLU A 171 4.02 2.59 18.44
C GLU A 171 2.84 3.52 18.12
N ALA A 172 1.74 3.03 17.57
CA ALA A 172 0.64 3.88 17.15
C ALA A 172 -0.12 4.48 18.34
N ASP A 173 -0.31 5.80 18.32
CA ASP A 173 -1.27 6.51 19.20
C ASP A 173 -2.66 6.57 18.55
N LEU A 174 -2.74 6.40 17.22
CA LEU A 174 -3.94 6.38 16.39
C LEU A 174 -3.69 5.47 15.19
N PHE A 175 -4.66 4.64 14.82
CA PHE A 175 -4.55 3.76 13.66
C PHE A 175 -5.71 4.02 12.67
N LEU A 176 -5.38 4.10 11.39
CA LEU A 176 -6.35 4.27 10.30
C LEU A 176 -6.24 3.10 9.32
N VAL A 177 -7.34 2.45 9.04
CA VAL A 177 -7.51 1.53 7.91
C VAL A 177 -8.25 2.27 6.81
N ILE A 178 -7.75 2.25 5.56
CA ILE A 178 -8.41 2.93 4.46
C ILE A 178 -8.33 2.14 3.16
N GLY A 179 -9.49 1.92 2.52
CA GLY A 179 -9.56 1.30 1.20
C GLY A 179 -9.11 -0.15 1.15
N THR A 180 -9.28 -0.91 2.23
CA THR A 180 -8.99 -2.34 2.30
C THR A 180 -10.06 -3.10 3.07
N SER A 181 -10.46 -4.25 2.54
CA SER A 181 -11.42 -5.16 3.19
C SER A 181 -10.82 -5.96 4.36
N LEU A 182 -9.51 -5.85 4.63
CA LEU A 182 -8.78 -6.64 5.64
C LEU A 182 -8.83 -8.16 5.40
N GLU A 183 -8.86 -8.59 4.15
CA GLU A 183 -8.92 -10.01 3.77
C GLU A 183 -7.57 -10.58 3.32
N VAL A 184 -6.59 -9.73 3.02
CA VAL A 184 -5.24 -10.13 2.56
C VAL A 184 -4.31 -10.24 3.76
N TYR A 185 -3.79 -11.45 4.00
CA TYR A 185 -2.77 -11.70 5.02
C TYR A 185 -1.38 -11.76 4.37
N PRO A 186 -0.30 -11.33 5.11
CA PRO A 186 -0.30 -11.00 6.54
C PRO A 186 -0.74 -9.56 6.89
N ALA A 187 -0.98 -8.67 5.91
CA ALA A 187 -1.28 -7.25 6.13
C ALA A 187 -2.48 -7.01 7.08
N ALA A 188 -3.57 -7.77 6.92
CA ALA A 188 -4.74 -7.67 7.80
C ALA A 188 -4.42 -7.97 9.28
N GLY A 189 -3.40 -8.78 9.55
CA GLY A 189 -2.93 -9.11 10.88
C GLY A 189 -2.30 -7.95 11.65
N LEU A 190 -1.92 -6.84 10.98
CA LEU A 190 -1.38 -5.66 11.64
C LEU A 190 -2.31 -5.08 12.70
N LEU A 191 -3.63 -5.22 12.54
CA LEU A 191 -4.59 -4.77 13.54
C LEU A 191 -4.40 -5.44 14.92
N GLY A 192 -3.82 -6.64 14.95
CA GLY A 192 -3.51 -7.34 16.20
C GLY A 192 -2.35 -6.71 17.00
N TYR A 193 -1.53 -5.89 16.35
CA TYR A 193 -0.39 -5.20 16.97
C TYR A 193 -0.72 -3.78 17.42
N VAL A 194 -1.91 -3.25 17.07
CA VAL A 194 -2.32 -1.91 17.46
C VAL A 194 -2.54 -1.86 18.98
N PRO A 195 -1.91 -0.91 19.72
CA PRO A 195 -2.10 -0.78 21.17
C PRO A 195 -3.57 -0.68 21.52
N ALA A 196 -4.00 -1.37 22.59
CA ALA A 196 -5.42 -1.42 22.99
C ALA A 196 -6.03 -0.03 23.25
N LYS A 197 -5.22 0.93 23.69
CA LYS A 197 -5.64 2.31 23.95
C LYS A 197 -5.76 3.18 22.70
N ALA A 198 -5.12 2.77 21.59
CA ALA A 198 -5.13 3.56 20.37
C ALA A 198 -6.46 3.39 19.63
N PRO A 199 -7.22 4.46 19.35
CA PRO A 199 -8.44 4.37 18.57
C PRO A 199 -8.10 3.92 17.14
N VAL A 200 -9.00 3.09 16.57
CA VAL A 200 -8.88 2.59 15.19
C VAL A 200 -10.04 3.13 14.37
N TYR A 201 -9.73 3.88 13.33
CA TYR A 201 -10.69 4.29 12.32
C TYR A 201 -10.59 3.38 11.10
N CYS A 202 -11.73 3.18 10.44
CA CYS A 202 -11.78 2.45 9.17
C CYS A 202 -12.59 3.24 8.16
N ILE A 203 -12.01 3.54 7.01
CA ILE A 203 -12.68 4.23 5.89
C ILE A 203 -12.80 3.22 4.74
N ASP A 204 -14.00 2.78 4.46
CA ASP A 204 -14.33 1.90 3.34
C ASP A 204 -15.83 2.04 3.00
N PRO A 205 -16.24 2.05 1.72
CA PRO A 205 -17.65 2.11 1.35
C PRO A 205 -18.43 0.85 1.72
N LYS A 206 -17.76 -0.29 1.87
CA LYS A 206 -18.35 -1.57 2.31
C LYS A 206 -18.16 -1.75 3.81
N PRO A 207 -19.05 -2.46 4.50
CA PRO A 207 -18.89 -2.80 5.90
C PRO A 207 -17.60 -3.64 6.11
N VAL A 208 -16.69 -3.14 6.95
CA VAL A 208 -15.46 -3.85 7.33
C VAL A 208 -15.58 -4.29 8.78
N ARG A 209 -15.20 -5.52 9.07
CA ARG A 209 -15.15 -6.07 10.43
C ARG A 209 -13.79 -6.72 10.67
N SER A 210 -13.30 -6.62 11.88
CA SER A 210 -12.08 -7.29 12.31
C SER A 210 -12.27 -7.96 13.66
N SER A 211 -11.83 -9.21 13.78
CA SER A 211 -11.80 -9.91 15.07
C SER A 211 -10.72 -9.36 16.02
N TYR A 212 -9.67 -8.75 15.47
CA TYR A 212 -8.61 -8.13 16.26
C TYR A 212 -9.06 -6.82 16.93
N ARG A 213 -9.92 -6.05 16.25
CA ARG A 213 -10.40 -4.74 16.70
C ARG A 213 -11.92 -4.63 16.42
N PRO A 214 -12.75 -5.27 17.25
CA PRO A 214 -14.21 -5.18 17.12
C PRO A 214 -14.76 -3.77 17.45
N ASP A 215 -13.93 -2.94 18.08
CA ASP A 215 -14.20 -1.55 18.50
C ASP A 215 -13.84 -0.52 17.44
N LEU A 216 -13.44 -0.91 16.22
CA LEU A 216 -13.09 0.01 15.16
C LEU A 216 -14.26 0.97 14.82
N ILE A 217 -13.91 2.24 14.59
CA ILE A 217 -14.86 3.30 14.24
C ILE A 217 -14.96 3.35 12.70
N HIS A 218 -16.05 2.81 12.16
CA HIS A 218 -16.25 2.75 10.72
C HIS A 218 -16.85 4.05 10.17
N ILE A 219 -16.19 4.62 9.18
CA ILE A 219 -16.66 5.73 8.35
C ILE A 219 -16.99 5.14 6.98
N GLN A 220 -18.27 4.85 6.75
CA GLN A 220 -18.74 4.23 5.52
C GLN A 220 -18.74 5.24 4.37
N ALA A 221 -17.61 5.36 3.69
CA ALA A 221 -17.40 6.32 2.59
C ALA A 221 -16.25 5.88 1.70
N GLY A 222 -16.18 6.42 0.48
CA GLY A 222 -14.97 6.35 -0.34
C GLY A 222 -13.79 7.09 0.31
N ALA A 223 -12.60 6.87 -0.21
CA ALA A 223 -11.36 7.37 0.41
C ALA A 223 -11.35 8.90 0.54
N VAL A 224 -11.74 9.63 -0.50
CA VAL A 224 -11.75 11.10 -0.49
C VAL A 224 -12.75 11.65 0.53
N ALA A 225 -14.01 11.20 0.46
CA ALA A 225 -15.06 11.69 1.36
C ALA A 225 -14.79 11.30 2.82
N GLY A 226 -14.33 10.07 3.05
CA GLY A 226 -13.95 9.57 4.37
C GLY A 226 -12.78 10.34 4.97
N MET A 227 -11.74 10.63 4.16
CA MET A 227 -10.59 11.42 4.60
C MET A 227 -10.95 12.87 4.92
N ARG A 228 -11.83 13.52 4.15
CA ARG A 228 -12.33 14.86 4.50
C ARG A 228 -12.98 14.87 5.88
N ASN A 229 -13.84 13.88 6.16
CA ASN A 229 -14.51 13.76 7.45
C ASN A 229 -13.51 13.52 8.59
N LEU A 230 -12.58 12.57 8.42
CA LEU A 230 -11.61 12.23 9.44
C LEU A 230 -10.61 13.38 9.66
N TYR A 231 -10.12 14.02 8.59
CA TYR A 231 -9.20 15.14 8.68
C TYR A 231 -9.78 16.27 9.52
N ALA A 232 -11.05 16.67 9.27
CA ALA A 232 -11.72 17.68 10.06
C ALA A 232 -11.74 17.32 11.56
N ARG A 233 -12.12 16.08 11.89
CA ARG A 233 -12.16 15.60 13.29
C ARG A 233 -10.78 15.62 13.96
N LEU A 234 -9.73 15.24 13.23
CA LEU A 234 -8.38 15.12 13.77
C LEU A 234 -7.65 16.46 13.93
N THR A 235 -8.12 17.51 13.23
CA THR A 235 -7.51 18.85 13.25
C THR A 235 -8.37 19.89 13.96
N GLU A 236 -9.59 19.53 14.36
CA GLU A 236 -10.49 20.43 15.10
C GLU A 236 -9.86 20.84 16.45
N GLY A 237 -9.72 22.15 16.66
CA GLY A 237 -9.14 22.72 17.90
C GLY A 237 -7.62 22.64 18.03
N ARG A 238 -6.90 22.34 16.95
CA ARG A 238 -5.42 22.27 16.92
C ARG A 238 -4.80 23.46 16.21
#